data_608cd514d954a5e8fc89ae11ef43fc5e
#
_entry.id   608cd514d954a5e8fc89ae11ef43fc5e
#
_cell.length_a   1.000
_cell.length_b   1.000
_cell.length_c   1.000
_cell.angle_alpha   90.00
_cell.angle_beta   90.00
_cell.angle_gamma   90.00
#
_symmetry.space_group_name_H-M   'P 1'
#
loop_
_entity.id
_entity.type
_entity.pdbx_description
1 polymer ?
#
loop_
_entity_poly.entity_id
_entity_poly.type
_entity_poly.pdbx_seq_one_letter_code
_entity_poly.pdbx_strand_id
1 'polypeptide(L)'
;MSRRTRRKQGEETKKHSNATTIRKKDLRHKIISLMSKSPAKTCNYKEIAAKLGINGIGNRKLIEQILREYTVSEKLIEVQRGKYKLKDRGAYIIGTVDLTTKGHAYIVSDKLEDDVLVTQRNLHRAFDGDLVSVYLYAKRDGMQLEGEVIEIIKRNTKKIVGKIEISRNFAFLRPLDRKIPYDIFIPENETKGAKNGNIVSVEITEWAPRAKSPTGRVFEVFGEPGENETEMHAILAQYELPYSYPENLIEEAEQIPAEISKEEIKKRVDFRNITTFTIDPDDAKDFDDALSLVTLENGNYQIGVHIADVTHYVQPKTNIDKEAIERATSVYLVDRVVPMLPERLSNFICSLRPNEDKLTYSAIFEIRKDAKVVDFKVEKTIINSDKRFTYNNAQEVLDKGVGEFYDELNTLNTLAKKIRKKRFTKGAVNFERTEIKFNLDDAGKPLGVFFKDSKDTNRLIEELCFWQINMLPS
;
A
#
# COMPACT_ATOMS: atom_id res chain seq x y z
N MET A 1 -48.30 74.99 -28.76
CA MET A 1 -47.38 75.09 -29.97
C MET A 1 -46.03 74.61 -29.61
N SER A 2 -45.43 73.87 -30.48
CA SER A 2 -44.04 73.37 -30.63
C SER A 2 -43.80 71.97 -30.07
N ARG A 3 -43.68 71.04 -31.01
CA ARG A 3 -43.19 69.65 -30.90
C ARG A 3 -41.68 69.63 -30.72
N ARG A 4 -41.17 68.90 -29.71
CA ARG A 4 -39.76 68.53 -29.61
C ARG A 4 -39.60 67.01 -29.79
N THR A 5 -39.01 66.66 -30.90
CA THR A 5 -38.56 65.33 -31.30
C THR A 5 -37.45 64.81 -30.40
N ARG A 6 -37.64 63.62 -29.75
CA ARG A 6 -36.61 62.90 -29.00
C ARG A 6 -35.85 62.00 -29.98
N ARG A 7 -34.58 62.27 -30.20
CA ARG A 7 -33.60 61.40 -30.81
C ARG A 7 -33.24 60.29 -29.83
N LYS A 8 -33.48 59.03 -30.18
CA LYS A 8 -32.92 57.86 -29.48
C LYS A 8 -31.47 57.69 -29.96
N GLN A 9 -30.49 57.82 -29.06
CA GLN A 9 -29.12 57.35 -29.26
C GLN A 9 -29.11 55.88 -28.90
N GLY A 10 -28.75 54.99 -29.89
CA GLY A 10 -28.46 53.61 -29.64
C GLY A 10 -27.04 53.48 -29.10
N GLU A 11 -26.90 52.96 -27.89
CA GLU A 11 -25.64 52.48 -27.34
C GLU A 11 -25.28 51.14 -28.00
N GLU A 12 -24.30 51.14 -28.88
CA GLU A 12 -23.60 49.94 -29.34
C GLU A 12 -22.67 49.48 -28.20
N THR A 13 -23.10 48.43 -27.44
CA THR A 13 -22.22 47.72 -26.55
C THR A 13 -21.23 46.89 -27.33
N LYS A 14 -20.02 47.40 -27.49
CA LYS A 14 -18.86 46.61 -27.96
C LYS A 14 -18.55 45.52 -26.94
N LYS A 15 -18.97 44.26 -27.22
CA LYS A 15 -18.45 43.07 -26.55
C LYS A 15 -16.97 42.93 -26.89
N HIS A 16 -16.11 43.39 -26.01
CA HIS A 16 -14.71 43.02 -26.01
C HIS A 16 -14.62 41.53 -25.59
N SER A 17 -14.47 40.66 -26.57
CA SER A 17 -14.08 39.28 -26.32
C SER A 17 -12.61 39.28 -25.85
N ASN A 18 -12.39 39.09 -24.58
CA ASN A 18 -11.07 38.76 -24.04
C ASN A 18 -10.60 37.45 -24.66
N ALA A 19 -9.89 37.51 -25.77
CA ALA A 19 -9.21 36.36 -26.37
C ALA A 19 -8.05 35.98 -25.45
N THR A 20 -8.29 35.02 -24.56
CA THR A 20 -7.27 34.45 -23.68
C THR A 20 -6.16 33.83 -24.55
N THR A 21 -4.97 34.42 -24.51
CA THR A 21 -3.82 33.93 -25.29
C THR A 21 -3.38 32.59 -24.68
N ILE A 22 -3.68 31.50 -25.40
CA ILE A 22 -3.29 30.15 -25.01
C ILE A 22 -1.78 29.99 -25.25
N ARG A 23 -1.05 29.48 -24.23
CA ARG A 23 0.38 29.20 -24.39
C ARG A 23 0.60 28.11 -25.44
N LYS A 24 1.58 28.31 -26.33
CA LYS A 24 1.94 27.36 -27.38
C LYS A 24 2.18 25.95 -26.84
N LYS A 25 2.80 25.83 -25.66
CA LYS A 25 3.08 24.54 -25.00
C LYS A 25 1.78 23.81 -24.61
N ASP A 26 0.82 24.50 -24.00
CA ASP A 26 -0.45 23.92 -23.57
C ASP A 26 -1.30 23.49 -24.77
N LEU A 27 -1.22 24.28 -25.84
CA LEU A 27 -1.94 24.01 -27.10
C LEU A 27 -1.38 22.79 -27.83
N ARG A 28 -0.05 22.63 -27.84
CA ARG A 28 0.63 21.43 -28.36
C ARG A 28 0.10 20.15 -27.70
N HIS A 29 0.05 20.15 -26.39
CA HIS A 29 -0.45 18.99 -25.63
C HIS A 29 -1.93 18.69 -25.97
N LYS A 30 -2.79 19.71 -25.94
CA LYS A 30 -4.22 19.55 -26.26
C LYS A 30 -4.46 19.01 -27.67
N ILE A 31 -3.65 19.43 -28.68
CA ILE A 31 -3.77 18.93 -30.04
C ILE A 31 -3.44 17.43 -30.11
N ILE A 32 -2.34 17.00 -29.51
CA ILE A 32 -1.96 15.58 -29.50
C ILE A 32 -2.98 14.76 -28.75
N SER A 33 -3.38 15.16 -27.54
CA SER A 33 -4.41 14.46 -26.75
C SER A 33 -5.73 14.32 -27.52
N LEU A 34 -6.16 15.37 -28.25
CA LEU A 34 -7.36 15.28 -29.07
C LEU A 34 -7.22 14.29 -30.23
N MET A 35 -6.08 14.28 -30.91
CA MET A 35 -5.85 13.40 -32.04
C MET A 35 -5.62 11.94 -31.61
N SER A 36 -5.08 11.72 -30.42
CA SER A 36 -4.86 10.39 -29.83
C SER A 36 -6.15 9.65 -29.52
N LYS A 37 -7.25 10.38 -29.22
CA LYS A 37 -8.57 9.76 -29.01
C LYS A 37 -9.14 9.07 -30.26
N SER A 38 -8.60 9.38 -31.43
CA SER A 38 -8.98 8.76 -32.68
C SER A 38 -7.79 8.80 -33.69
N PRO A 39 -6.74 7.96 -33.47
CA PRO A 39 -5.46 8.07 -34.20
C PRO A 39 -5.59 7.94 -35.75
N ALA A 40 -6.53 7.10 -36.17
CA ALA A 40 -6.79 6.88 -37.62
C ALA A 40 -7.53 8.04 -38.30
N LYS A 41 -8.15 8.95 -37.52
CA LYS A 41 -8.98 10.03 -38.05
C LYS A 41 -8.13 11.23 -38.49
N THR A 42 -8.33 11.69 -39.72
CA THR A 42 -7.71 12.94 -40.19
C THR A 42 -8.45 14.14 -39.59
N CYS A 43 -7.72 15.16 -39.18
CA CYS A 43 -8.26 16.41 -38.67
C CYS A 43 -7.56 17.60 -39.31
N ASN A 44 -8.31 18.67 -39.61
CA ASN A 44 -7.76 19.96 -40.04
C ASN A 44 -7.73 20.94 -38.84
N TYR A 45 -7.02 22.08 -38.99
CA TYR A 45 -6.89 23.06 -37.94
C TYR A 45 -8.22 23.67 -37.47
N LYS A 46 -9.23 23.74 -38.32
CA LYS A 46 -10.57 24.27 -37.99
C LYS A 46 -11.34 23.30 -37.13
N GLU A 47 -11.28 21.99 -37.45
CA GLU A 47 -11.90 20.92 -36.69
C GLU A 47 -11.26 20.79 -35.30
N ILE A 48 -9.92 20.90 -35.23
CA ILE A 48 -9.19 20.88 -33.97
C ILE A 48 -9.57 22.10 -33.11
N ALA A 49 -9.62 23.32 -33.71
CA ALA A 49 -10.03 24.52 -33.02
C ALA A 49 -11.45 24.41 -32.44
N ALA A 50 -12.39 23.89 -33.24
CA ALA A 50 -13.78 23.70 -32.85
C ALA A 50 -13.90 22.71 -31.67
N LYS A 51 -13.24 21.54 -31.74
CA LYS A 51 -13.27 20.53 -30.68
C LYS A 51 -12.59 20.98 -29.39
N LEU A 52 -11.60 21.85 -29.48
CA LEU A 52 -10.90 22.42 -28.32
C LEU A 52 -11.59 23.70 -27.79
N GLY A 53 -12.69 24.15 -28.38
CA GLY A 53 -13.39 25.38 -28.00
C GLY A 53 -12.54 26.65 -28.21
N ILE A 54 -11.59 26.61 -29.16
CA ILE A 54 -10.62 27.70 -29.38
C ILE A 54 -11.11 28.64 -30.46
N ASN A 55 -11.35 29.89 -30.07
CA ASN A 55 -11.79 30.97 -30.95
C ASN A 55 -10.64 31.97 -31.21
N GLY A 56 -10.78 32.75 -32.26
CA GLY A 56 -9.84 33.80 -32.63
C GLY A 56 -8.83 33.40 -33.71
N ILE A 57 -8.57 34.34 -34.64
CA ILE A 57 -7.71 34.12 -35.82
C ILE A 57 -6.26 33.80 -35.39
N GLY A 58 -5.73 34.47 -34.37
CA GLY A 58 -4.37 34.25 -33.86
C GLY A 58 -4.16 32.84 -33.31
N ASN A 59 -5.11 32.34 -32.54
CA ASN A 59 -5.05 30.99 -31.96
C ASN A 59 -5.18 29.91 -33.06
N ARG A 60 -5.99 30.14 -34.09
CA ARG A 60 -6.11 29.22 -35.25
C ARG A 60 -4.83 29.16 -36.07
N LYS A 61 -4.15 30.28 -36.29
CA LYS A 61 -2.82 30.31 -36.93
C LYS A 61 -1.79 29.56 -36.08
N LEU A 62 -1.86 29.68 -34.78
CA LEU A 62 -0.97 28.95 -33.86
C LEU A 62 -1.19 27.44 -33.95
N ILE A 63 -2.45 26.97 -34.04
CA ILE A 63 -2.76 25.54 -34.27
C ILE A 63 -2.13 25.08 -35.60
N GLU A 64 -2.30 25.81 -36.67
CA GLU A 64 -1.73 25.47 -37.99
C GLU A 64 -0.20 25.40 -37.92
N GLN A 65 0.45 26.36 -37.28
CA GLN A 65 1.89 26.34 -37.05
C GLN A 65 2.33 25.08 -36.28
N ILE A 66 1.63 24.71 -35.19
CA ILE A 66 1.94 23.53 -34.40
C ILE A 66 1.77 22.24 -35.21
N LEU A 67 0.73 22.15 -36.03
CA LEU A 67 0.52 21.00 -36.93
C LEU A 67 1.67 20.82 -37.92
N ARG A 68 2.14 21.92 -38.52
CA ARG A 68 3.32 21.90 -39.41
C ARG A 68 4.60 21.51 -38.67
N GLU A 69 4.84 22.06 -37.46
CA GLU A 69 5.98 21.68 -36.63
C GLU A 69 5.95 20.19 -36.25
N TYR A 70 4.77 19.64 -35.97
CA TYR A 70 4.60 18.21 -35.68
C TYR A 70 4.77 17.34 -36.94
N THR A 71 4.47 17.84 -38.11
CA THR A 71 4.76 17.13 -39.36
C THR A 71 6.27 17.09 -39.63
N VAL A 72 6.97 18.20 -39.42
CA VAL A 72 8.45 18.28 -39.56
C VAL A 72 9.13 17.37 -38.54
N SER A 73 8.62 17.29 -37.27
CA SER A 73 9.14 16.42 -36.23
C SER A 73 8.61 14.98 -36.32
N GLU A 74 7.99 14.61 -37.44
CA GLU A 74 7.46 13.27 -37.72
C GLU A 74 6.40 12.73 -36.77
N LYS A 75 5.81 13.56 -35.92
CA LYS A 75 4.70 13.20 -35.02
C LYS A 75 3.35 13.10 -35.77
N LEU A 76 3.17 13.88 -36.82
CA LEU A 76 1.99 13.86 -37.68
C LEU A 76 2.34 13.60 -39.16
N ILE A 77 1.38 13.05 -39.87
CA ILE A 77 1.45 12.92 -41.31
C ILE A 77 0.37 13.83 -41.92
N GLU A 78 0.74 14.69 -42.86
CA GLU A 78 -0.21 15.39 -43.72
C GLU A 78 -0.68 14.44 -44.83
N VAL A 79 -1.90 13.90 -44.68
CA VAL A 79 -2.48 12.92 -45.62
C VAL A 79 -3.02 13.58 -46.84
N GLN A 80 -3.55 14.80 -46.69
CA GLN A 80 -4.01 15.71 -47.75
C GLN A 80 -3.68 17.13 -47.29
N ARG A 81 -3.57 18.06 -48.22
CA ARG A 81 -3.25 19.46 -47.91
C ARG A 81 -4.13 20.01 -46.78
N GLY A 82 -3.52 20.34 -45.68
CA GLY A 82 -4.18 20.84 -44.46
C GLY A 82 -4.95 19.81 -43.61
N LYS A 83 -4.86 18.51 -43.92
CA LYS A 83 -5.43 17.41 -43.12
C LYS A 83 -4.34 16.51 -42.58
N TYR A 84 -4.30 16.39 -41.27
CA TYR A 84 -3.26 15.72 -40.53
C TYR A 84 -3.83 14.52 -39.77
N LYS A 85 -3.06 13.46 -39.67
CA LYS A 85 -3.29 12.34 -38.75
C LYS A 85 -2.04 12.03 -37.96
N LEU A 86 -2.16 11.32 -36.87
CA LEU A 86 -0.98 10.81 -36.13
C LEU A 86 -0.19 9.87 -37.03
N LYS A 87 1.14 10.04 -37.06
CA LYS A 87 2.03 9.10 -37.76
C LYS A 87 2.03 7.81 -36.94
N ASP A 88 1.64 6.74 -37.59
CA ASP A 88 1.43 5.41 -36.96
C ASP A 88 2.79 4.74 -36.60
N ARG A 89 3.58 5.38 -35.75
CA ARG A 89 4.86 4.88 -35.22
C ARG A 89 4.96 4.93 -33.70
N GLY A 90 3.90 5.34 -32.99
CA GLY A 90 3.88 5.35 -31.55
C GLY A 90 2.77 4.44 -31.03
N ALA A 91 3.12 3.36 -30.35
CA ALA A 91 2.14 2.64 -29.54
C ALA A 91 1.73 3.53 -28.38
N TYR A 92 0.43 3.60 -28.09
CA TYR A 92 -0.07 4.18 -26.85
C TYR A 92 -0.19 3.06 -25.84
N ILE A 93 0.29 3.31 -24.67
CA ILE A 93 0.13 2.39 -23.54
C ILE A 93 -0.60 3.07 -22.39
N ILE A 94 -1.26 2.27 -21.60
CA ILE A 94 -1.79 2.66 -20.30
C ILE A 94 -0.90 2.01 -19.27
N GLY A 95 -0.49 2.79 -18.27
CA GLY A 95 0.32 2.31 -17.17
C GLY A 95 0.28 3.25 -15.98
N THR A 96 0.85 2.81 -14.89
CA THR A 96 0.92 3.54 -13.63
C THR A 96 2.24 4.30 -13.52
N VAL A 97 2.19 5.52 -13.03
CA VAL A 97 3.35 6.38 -12.83
C VAL A 97 4.09 5.96 -11.56
N ASP A 98 5.37 5.62 -11.67
CA ASP A 98 6.31 5.47 -10.55
C ASP A 98 7.34 6.60 -10.61
N LEU A 99 7.20 7.58 -9.73
CA LEU A 99 8.09 8.75 -9.65
C LEU A 99 9.40 8.39 -8.94
N THR A 100 10.50 8.84 -9.52
CA THR A 100 11.81 8.78 -8.89
C THR A 100 12.14 10.07 -8.13
N THR A 101 13.04 9.99 -7.18
CA THR A 101 13.54 11.17 -6.42
C THR A 101 14.25 12.21 -7.31
N LYS A 102 14.62 11.85 -8.55
CA LYS A 102 15.24 12.76 -9.54
C LYS A 102 14.20 13.50 -10.40
N GLY A 103 12.90 13.29 -10.15
CA GLY A 103 11.80 13.93 -10.89
C GLY A 103 11.49 13.33 -12.27
N HIS A 104 12.12 12.21 -12.64
CA HIS A 104 11.68 11.37 -13.75
C HIS A 104 10.65 10.35 -13.23
N ALA A 105 9.90 9.73 -14.14
CA ALA A 105 9.04 8.61 -13.79
C ALA A 105 9.30 7.42 -14.70
N TYR A 106 9.04 6.25 -14.18
CA TYR A 106 8.82 5.04 -14.95
C TYR A 106 7.32 4.80 -15.06
N ILE A 107 6.86 4.41 -16.25
CA ILE A 107 5.47 4.00 -16.44
C ILE A 107 5.46 2.49 -16.50
N VAL A 108 4.91 1.90 -15.45
CA VAL A 108 4.76 0.45 -15.29
C VAL A 108 3.48 0.01 -16.00
N SER A 109 3.59 -0.98 -16.89
CA SER A 109 2.45 -1.50 -17.66
C SER A 109 2.59 -3.00 -17.90
N ASP A 110 1.55 -3.77 -17.60
CA ASP A 110 1.51 -5.22 -17.84
C ASP A 110 1.63 -5.62 -19.32
N LYS A 111 1.57 -4.64 -20.23
CA LYS A 111 1.67 -4.88 -21.68
C LYS A 111 3.08 -4.80 -22.21
N LEU A 112 4.06 -4.45 -21.40
CA LEU A 112 5.46 -4.28 -21.78
C LEU A 112 6.35 -5.04 -20.80
N GLU A 113 7.44 -5.58 -21.30
CA GLU A 113 8.49 -6.20 -20.48
C GLU A 113 9.35 -5.14 -19.78
N ASP A 114 9.58 -4.00 -20.43
CA ASP A 114 10.39 -2.89 -19.91
C ASP A 114 9.50 -1.68 -19.56
N ASP A 115 9.78 -1.04 -18.43
CA ASP A 115 9.13 0.21 -18.05
C ASP A 115 9.51 1.37 -18.97
N VAL A 116 8.58 2.30 -19.17
CA VAL A 116 8.78 3.46 -20.03
C VAL A 116 9.30 4.65 -19.24
N LEU A 117 10.49 5.13 -19.56
CA LEU A 117 11.06 6.32 -18.96
C LEU A 117 10.32 7.58 -19.46
N VAL A 118 9.80 8.36 -18.53
CA VAL A 118 9.18 9.66 -18.81
C VAL A 118 9.91 10.75 -18.05
N THR A 119 10.50 11.69 -18.76
CA THR A 119 11.20 12.82 -18.13
C THR A 119 10.21 13.78 -17.49
N GLN A 120 10.64 14.52 -16.44
CA GLN A 120 9.81 15.48 -15.70
C GLN A 120 8.99 16.43 -16.61
N ARG A 121 9.59 16.92 -17.69
CA ARG A 121 8.92 17.80 -18.68
C ARG A 121 7.78 17.14 -19.41
N ASN A 122 7.81 15.82 -19.55
CA ASN A 122 6.86 15.00 -20.31
C ASN A 122 5.80 14.32 -19.40
N LEU A 123 5.88 14.51 -18.09
CA LEU A 123 4.90 13.99 -17.13
C LEU A 123 3.57 14.75 -17.13
N HIS A 124 3.57 16.01 -17.62
CA HIS A 124 2.35 16.84 -17.73
C HIS A 124 1.47 16.86 -16.45
N ARG A 125 2.10 16.92 -15.26
CA ARG A 125 1.45 16.97 -13.95
C ARG A 125 0.84 15.63 -13.50
N ALA A 126 1.31 14.53 -14.04
CA ALA A 126 1.03 13.23 -13.46
C ALA A 126 1.78 13.12 -12.12
N PHE A 127 1.10 12.55 -11.14
CA PHE A 127 1.63 12.22 -9.81
C PHE A 127 2.06 10.77 -9.73
N ASP A 128 2.74 10.45 -8.66
CA ASP A 128 3.04 9.08 -8.29
C ASP A 128 1.75 8.27 -8.13
N GLY A 129 1.69 7.07 -8.73
CA GLY A 129 0.53 6.22 -8.72
C GLY A 129 -0.63 6.63 -9.67
N ASP A 130 -0.54 7.74 -10.42
CA ASP A 130 -1.55 8.08 -11.43
C ASP A 130 -1.60 7.02 -12.54
N LEU A 131 -2.81 6.63 -12.94
CA LEU A 131 -3.00 5.84 -14.16
C LEU A 131 -3.03 6.78 -15.35
N VAL A 132 -2.11 6.58 -16.28
CA VAL A 132 -1.89 7.51 -17.40
C VAL A 132 -1.89 6.80 -18.76
N SER A 133 -2.24 7.55 -19.79
CA SER A 133 -2.00 7.18 -21.18
C SER A 133 -0.72 7.83 -21.65
N VAL A 134 0.21 7.03 -22.15
CA VAL A 134 1.54 7.47 -22.59
C VAL A 134 1.73 7.20 -24.06
N TYR A 135 2.23 8.19 -24.78
CA TYR A 135 2.72 8.04 -26.13
C TYR A 135 4.18 7.57 -26.10
N LEU A 136 4.46 6.43 -26.73
CA LEU A 136 5.81 5.88 -26.80
C LEU A 136 6.59 6.55 -27.95
N TYR A 137 7.82 6.94 -27.65
CA TYR A 137 8.74 7.38 -28.69
C TYR A 137 9.34 6.17 -29.43
N ALA A 138 9.79 6.38 -30.66
CA ALA A 138 10.47 5.33 -31.41
C ALA A 138 11.70 4.83 -30.64
N LYS A 139 11.74 3.54 -30.28
CA LYS A 139 12.88 2.92 -29.59
C LYS A 139 14.09 2.93 -30.52
N ARG A 140 15.22 3.44 -30.06
CA ARG A 140 16.53 3.28 -30.71
C ARG A 140 17.16 2.00 -30.18
N ASP A 141 17.83 1.26 -31.06
CA ASP A 141 18.48 0.01 -30.68
C ASP A 141 19.41 0.19 -29.46
N GLY A 142 19.23 -0.64 -28.44
CA GLY A 142 20.03 -0.60 -27.21
C GLY A 142 19.68 0.52 -26.22
N MET A 143 18.66 1.35 -26.50
CA MET A 143 18.21 2.40 -25.58
C MET A 143 16.93 2.01 -24.84
N GLN A 144 16.76 2.60 -23.65
CA GLN A 144 15.53 2.49 -22.85
C GLN A 144 14.33 3.06 -23.60
N LEU A 145 13.15 2.47 -23.39
CA LEU A 145 11.90 2.96 -23.95
C LEU A 145 11.51 4.28 -23.30
N GLU A 146 11.28 5.30 -24.10
CA GLU A 146 10.92 6.64 -23.62
C GLU A 146 9.52 7.04 -24.10
N GLY A 147 8.85 7.92 -23.34
CA GLY A 147 7.52 8.39 -23.70
C GLY A 147 7.14 9.75 -23.11
N GLU A 148 5.89 10.13 -23.38
CA GLU A 148 5.26 11.37 -22.92
C GLU A 148 3.84 11.05 -22.44
N VAL A 149 3.49 11.47 -21.23
CA VAL A 149 2.11 11.38 -20.74
C VAL A 149 1.20 12.24 -21.59
N ILE A 150 0.16 11.65 -22.13
CA ILE A 150 -0.81 12.36 -22.98
C ILE A 150 -2.07 12.70 -22.20
N GLU A 151 -2.49 11.81 -21.33
CA GLU A 151 -3.71 11.96 -20.54
C GLU A 151 -3.56 11.26 -19.18
N ILE A 152 -4.08 11.89 -18.14
CA ILE A 152 -4.25 11.26 -16.83
C ILE A 152 -5.65 10.65 -16.84
N ILE A 153 -5.71 9.32 -16.88
CA ILE A 153 -6.96 8.54 -16.97
C ILE A 153 -7.65 8.53 -15.62
N LYS A 154 -6.85 8.23 -14.56
CA LYS A 154 -7.30 8.21 -13.18
C LYS A 154 -6.24 8.83 -12.29
N ARG A 155 -6.65 9.80 -11.49
CA ARG A 155 -5.79 10.45 -10.50
C ARG A 155 -5.61 9.52 -9.30
N ASN A 156 -4.39 9.37 -8.84
CA ASN A 156 -4.16 8.82 -7.52
C ASN A 156 -4.59 9.88 -6.48
N THR A 157 -5.57 9.54 -5.65
CA THR A 157 -6.13 10.43 -4.62
C THR A 157 -5.31 10.43 -3.33
N LYS A 158 -4.08 9.94 -3.38
CA LYS A 158 -3.19 9.83 -2.22
C LYS A 158 -3.07 11.17 -1.49
N LYS A 159 -3.24 11.12 -0.17
CA LYS A 159 -3.01 12.25 0.71
C LYS A 159 -1.51 12.51 0.82
N ILE A 160 -1.12 13.76 0.74
CA ILE A 160 0.28 14.15 0.80
C ILE A 160 0.60 14.66 2.19
N VAL A 161 1.54 14.00 2.86
CA VAL A 161 2.01 14.40 4.18
C VAL A 161 3.18 15.38 4.04
N GLY A 162 3.16 16.43 4.85
CA GLY A 162 4.20 17.42 4.82
C GLY A 162 4.14 18.42 5.97
N LYS A 163 5.10 19.33 5.98
CA LYS A 163 5.15 20.44 6.93
C LYS A 163 4.43 21.65 6.35
N ILE A 164 3.48 22.20 7.10
CA ILE A 164 2.75 23.41 6.69
C ILE A 164 3.53 24.67 7.06
N GLU A 165 3.66 25.59 6.10
CA GLU A 165 4.21 26.93 6.31
C GLU A 165 3.11 27.96 6.06
N ILE A 166 2.69 28.65 7.11
CA ILE A 166 1.57 29.59 7.08
C ILE A 166 2.09 31.03 6.92
N SER A 167 1.55 31.71 5.92
CA SER A 167 1.69 33.15 5.68
C SER A 167 0.41 33.88 6.08
N ARG A 168 0.35 35.22 5.90
CA ARG A 168 -0.80 36.03 6.35
C ARG A 168 -2.15 35.58 5.79
N ASN A 169 -2.24 35.21 4.52
CA ASN A 169 -3.49 34.92 3.81
C ASN A 169 -3.49 33.58 3.07
N PHE A 170 -2.47 32.75 3.24
CA PHE A 170 -2.31 31.44 2.59
C PHE A 170 -1.27 30.60 3.31
N ALA A 171 -1.23 29.34 2.97
CA ALA A 171 -0.18 28.45 3.42
C ALA A 171 0.38 27.62 2.25
N PHE A 172 1.56 27.06 2.46
CA PHE A 172 2.13 26.01 1.60
C PHE A 172 2.40 24.76 2.43
N LEU A 173 2.10 23.61 1.86
CA LEU A 173 2.62 22.35 2.34
C LEU A 173 3.94 22.08 1.65
N ARG A 174 4.98 21.80 2.42
CA ARG A 174 6.23 21.20 1.93
C ARG A 174 6.17 19.68 2.15
N PRO A 175 6.04 18.88 1.08
CA PRO A 175 5.97 17.42 1.22
C PRO A 175 7.19 16.84 1.91
N LEU A 176 6.99 15.84 2.79
CA LEU A 176 8.07 15.04 3.36
C LEU A 176 8.62 14.05 2.34
N ASP A 177 7.79 13.57 1.42
CA ASP A 177 8.20 12.70 0.34
C ASP A 177 9.01 13.48 -0.71
N ARG A 178 10.30 13.13 -0.83
CA ARG A 178 11.23 13.74 -1.80
C ARG A 178 10.88 13.44 -3.27
N LYS A 179 9.99 12.49 -3.52
CA LYS A 179 9.47 12.22 -4.88
C LYS A 179 8.56 13.35 -5.36
N ILE A 180 7.98 14.16 -4.46
CA ILE A 180 7.07 15.26 -4.78
C ILE A 180 7.86 16.58 -4.81
N PRO A 181 8.22 17.10 -6.00
CA PRO A 181 9.16 18.22 -6.13
C PRO A 181 8.51 19.60 -6.09
N TYR A 182 7.27 19.72 -5.64
CA TYR A 182 6.54 20.98 -5.61
C TYR A 182 5.77 21.13 -4.31
N ASP A 183 5.73 22.38 -3.82
CA ASP A 183 4.91 22.77 -2.70
C ASP A 183 3.43 22.83 -3.11
N ILE A 184 2.52 22.55 -2.17
CA ILE A 184 1.08 22.57 -2.40
C ILE A 184 0.52 23.84 -1.77
N PHE A 185 -0.14 24.65 -2.58
CA PHE A 185 -0.80 25.87 -2.12
C PHE A 185 -2.08 25.52 -1.36
N ILE A 186 -2.25 26.12 -0.18
CA ILE A 186 -3.42 25.91 0.71
C ILE A 186 -4.04 27.28 0.99
N PRO A 187 -5.30 27.52 0.57
CA PRO A 187 -6.05 28.71 0.96
C PRO A 187 -6.19 28.80 2.50
N GLU A 188 -6.29 30.01 3.02
CA GLU A 188 -6.38 30.24 4.47
C GLU A 188 -7.55 29.50 5.14
N ASN A 189 -8.71 29.48 4.49
CA ASN A 189 -9.91 28.80 4.97
C ASN A 189 -9.84 27.27 4.90
N GLU A 190 -8.80 26.71 4.26
CA GLU A 190 -8.60 25.26 4.07
C GLU A 190 -7.48 24.71 4.97
N THR A 191 -7.00 25.49 5.95
CA THR A 191 -5.90 25.09 6.84
C THR A 191 -6.34 24.19 8.01
N LYS A 192 -7.65 24.02 8.25
CA LYS A 192 -8.23 23.20 9.32
C LYS A 192 -7.64 23.49 10.71
N GLY A 193 -7.28 24.73 11.00
CA GLY A 193 -6.71 25.14 12.29
C GLY A 193 -5.26 24.71 12.53
N ALA A 194 -4.54 24.27 11.50
CA ALA A 194 -3.13 23.96 11.59
C ALA A 194 -2.33 25.20 12.03
N LYS A 195 -1.30 24.99 12.83
CA LYS A 195 -0.32 26.02 13.21
C LYS A 195 0.88 25.97 12.28
N ASN A 196 1.57 27.12 12.17
CA ASN A 196 2.79 27.17 11.37
C ASN A 196 3.83 26.15 11.86
N GLY A 197 4.30 25.31 10.97
CA GLY A 197 5.29 24.28 11.29
C GLY A 197 4.70 22.90 11.60
N ASN A 198 3.38 22.75 11.78
CA ASN A 198 2.78 21.44 12.02
C ASN A 198 3.02 20.47 10.86
N ILE A 199 3.05 19.19 11.18
CA ILE A 199 2.93 18.11 10.21
C ILE A 199 1.45 17.86 9.95
N VAL A 200 1.07 17.84 8.67
CA VAL A 200 -0.31 17.69 8.24
C VAL A 200 -0.41 16.79 7.03
N SER A 201 -1.57 16.17 6.81
CA SER A 201 -1.91 15.57 5.52
C SER A 201 -2.80 16.50 4.71
N VAL A 202 -2.55 16.56 3.41
CA VAL A 202 -3.26 17.44 2.46
C VAL A 202 -3.80 16.62 1.30
N GLU A 203 -5.04 16.90 0.94
CA GLU A 203 -5.67 16.39 -0.28
C GLU A 203 -5.59 17.46 -1.37
N ILE A 204 -5.15 17.05 -2.57
CA ILE A 204 -5.12 17.96 -3.73
C ILE A 204 -6.55 18.14 -4.24
N THR A 205 -7.01 19.39 -4.30
CA THR A 205 -8.33 19.75 -4.81
C THR A 205 -8.28 20.12 -6.29
N GLU A 206 -7.25 20.84 -6.71
CA GLU A 206 -7.12 21.32 -8.08
C GLU A 206 -5.65 21.55 -8.47
N TRP A 207 -5.34 21.37 -9.77
CA TRP A 207 -4.11 21.89 -10.34
C TRP A 207 -4.43 22.66 -11.64
N ALA A 208 -4.69 23.95 -11.49
CA ALA A 208 -5.04 24.80 -12.62
C ALA A 208 -3.94 24.81 -13.70
N PRO A 209 -4.32 24.89 -14.99
CA PRO A 209 -3.37 24.75 -16.13
C PRO A 209 -2.18 25.73 -16.12
N ARG A 210 -2.30 26.86 -15.44
CA ARG A 210 -1.25 27.90 -15.37
C ARG A 210 -0.58 28.00 -14.00
N ALA A 211 -1.06 27.26 -13.00
CA ALA A 211 -0.50 27.27 -11.68
C ALA A 211 0.86 26.57 -11.63
N LYS A 212 1.80 27.10 -10.86
CA LYS A 212 3.11 26.48 -10.61
C LYS A 212 2.96 25.33 -9.62
N SER A 213 2.08 25.47 -8.64
CA SER A 213 1.78 24.51 -7.58
C SER A 213 0.34 24.05 -7.68
N PRO A 214 0.02 22.82 -7.26
CA PRO A 214 -1.37 22.39 -7.05
C PRO A 214 -1.98 23.13 -5.87
N THR A 215 -3.30 23.21 -5.83
CA THR A 215 -4.08 23.69 -4.68
C THR A 215 -4.57 22.48 -3.89
N GLY A 216 -4.50 22.54 -2.58
CA GLY A 216 -4.97 21.47 -1.69
C GLY A 216 -5.70 22.04 -0.47
N ARG A 217 -6.28 21.13 0.30
CA ARG A 217 -6.87 21.39 1.61
C ARG A 217 -6.24 20.49 2.67
N VAL A 218 -6.09 20.99 3.89
CA VAL A 218 -5.66 20.15 5.00
C VAL A 218 -6.76 19.12 5.30
N PHE A 219 -6.38 17.85 5.21
CA PHE A 219 -7.26 16.74 5.57
C PHE A 219 -7.18 16.47 7.07
N GLU A 220 -5.95 16.42 7.62
CA GLU A 220 -5.69 16.15 9.03
C GLU A 220 -4.45 16.86 9.52
N VAL A 221 -4.46 17.25 10.80
CA VAL A 221 -3.33 17.87 11.51
C VAL A 221 -2.81 16.86 12.51
N PHE A 222 -1.55 16.44 12.36
CA PHE A 222 -0.94 15.45 13.26
C PHE A 222 -0.30 16.08 14.50
N GLY A 223 0.35 17.23 14.37
CA GLY A 223 0.96 17.91 15.50
C GLY A 223 2.30 18.58 15.17
N GLU A 224 3.14 18.76 16.19
CA GLU A 224 4.46 19.35 16.04
C GLU A 224 5.50 18.32 15.61
N PRO A 225 6.47 18.70 14.73
CA PRO A 225 7.54 17.80 14.33
C PRO A 225 8.39 17.33 15.52
N GLY A 226 8.76 16.07 15.54
CA GLY A 226 9.60 15.47 16.58
C GLY A 226 8.84 14.88 17.77
N GLU A 227 7.54 15.07 17.83
CA GLU A 227 6.67 14.34 18.77
C GLU A 227 6.41 12.92 18.23
N ASN A 228 6.58 11.90 19.07
CA ASN A 228 6.45 10.50 18.65
C ASN A 228 5.11 10.21 17.97
N GLU A 229 4.00 10.64 18.55
CA GLU A 229 2.65 10.49 17.99
C GLU A 229 2.54 11.14 16.60
N THR A 230 3.06 12.36 16.46
CA THR A 230 3.04 13.10 15.19
C THR A 230 3.81 12.35 14.10
N GLU A 231 5.02 11.85 14.41
CA GLU A 231 5.86 11.15 13.45
C GLU A 231 5.25 9.79 13.06
N MET A 232 4.70 9.04 14.03
CA MET A 232 4.04 7.75 13.75
C MET A 232 2.79 7.94 12.87
N HIS A 233 1.92 8.88 13.19
CA HIS A 233 0.75 9.17 12.37
C HIS A 233 1.13 9.69 10.97
N ALA A 234 2.18 10.49 10.87
CA ALA A 234 2.69 10.97 9.59
C ALA A 234 3.18 9.80 8.71
N ILE A 235 3.91 8.84 9.29
CA ILE A 235 4.35 7.63 8.58
C ILE A 235 3.14 6.82 8.11
N LEU A 236 2.19 6.54 9.01
CA LEU A 236 0.99 5.76 8.67
C LEU A 236 0.21 6.43 7.54
N ALA A 237 -0.01 7.74 7.62
CA ALA A 237 -0.71 8.50 6.59
C ALA A 237 0.06 8.55 5.25
N GLN A 238 1.40 8.62 5.28
CA GLN A 238 2.24 8.62 4.07
C GLN A 238 2.13 7.30 3.31
N TYR A 239 1.98 6.18 4.02
CA TYR A 239 1.80 4.85 3.44
C TYR A 239 0.33 4.44 3.29
N GLU A 240 -0.61 5.36 3.58
CA GLU A 240 -2.06 5.13 3.52
C GLU A 240 -2.54 3.98 4.43
N LEU A 241 -1.81 3.76 5.53
CA LEU A 241 -2.14 2.74 6.50
C LEU A 241 -3.21 3.25 7.46
N PRO A 242 -4.32 2.53 7.64
CA PRO A 242 -5.36 2.92 8.59
C PRO A 242 -4.85 2.70 10.02
N TYR A 243 -4.85 3.73 10.85
CA TYR A 243 -4.36 3.68 12.24
C TYR A 243 -5.49 3.59 13.28
N SER A 244 -6.73 3.64 12.85
CA SER A 244 -7.90 3.45 13.72
C SER A 244 -8.93 2.56 13.04
N TYR A 245 -9.77 1.92 13.82
CA TYR A 245 -10.96 1.23 13.32
C TYR A 245 -12.17 2.16 13.38
N PRO A 246 -13.11 2.05 12.44
CA PRO A 246 -14.43 2.65 12.58
C PRO A 246 -15.13 2.17 13.87
N GLU A 247 -15.78 3.07 14.60
CA GLU A 247 -16.42 2.75 15.88
C GLU A 247 -17.41 1.57 15.77
N ASN A 248 -18.21 1.54 14.70
CA ASN A 248 -19.14 0.45 14.45
C ASN A 248 -18.47 -0.93 14.29
N LEU A 249 -17.23 -0.98 13.82
CA LEU A 249 -16.48 -2.25 13.74
C LEU A 249 -15.92 -2.68 15.09
N ILE A 250 -15.53 -1.74 15.94
CA ILE A 250 -15.15 -2.00 17.30
C ILE A 250 -16.35 -2.58 18.07
N GLU A 251 -17.52 -1.94 17.94
CA GLU A 251 -18.76 -2.43 18.54
C GLU A 251 -19.16 -3.83 18.05
N GLU A 252 -19.04 -4.09 16.73
CA GLU A 252 -19.29 -5.41 16.14
C GLU A 252 -18.32 -6.46 16.74
N ALA A 253 -17.06 -6.14 16.89
CA ALA A 253 -16.05 -7.03 17.48
C ALA A 253 -16.31 -7.31 18.97
N GLU A 254 -16.76 -6.32 19.74
CA GLU A 254 -17.11 -6.49 21.17
C GLU A 254 -18.33 -7.39 21.38
N GLN A 255 -19.25 -7.49 20.43
CA GLN A 255 -20.40 -8.35 20.47
C GLN A 255 -20.06 -9.82 20.20
N ILE A 256 -18.85 -10.14 19.69
CA ILE A 256 -18.43 -11.51 19.43
C ILE A 256 -18.22 -12.24 20.77
N PRO A 257 -18.94 -13.36 21.02
CA PRO A 257 -18.80 -14.11 22.26
C PRO A 257 -17.39 -14.69 22.41
N ALA A 258 -16.79 -14.52 23.58
CA ALA A 258 -15.53 -15.20 23.91
C ALA A 258 -15.77 -16.65 24.35
N GLU A 259 -16.96 -16.95 24.85
CA GLU A 259 -17.33 -18.30 25.31
C GLU A 259 -17.56 -19.26 24.13
N ILE A 260 -16.89 -20.40 24.20
CA ILE A 260 -17.03 -21.45 23.18
C ILE A 260 -18.23 -22.35 23.54
N SER A 261 -19.17 -22.48 22.63
CA SER A 261 -20.36 -23.28 22.87
C SER A 261 -20.04 -24.79 22.98
N LYS A 262 -20.82 -25.51 23.78
CA LYS A 262 -20.67 -26.97 23.90
C LYS A 262 -20.88 -27.71 22.61
N GLU A 263 -21.71 -27.17 21.72
CA GLU A 263 -21.97 -27.70 20.39
C GLU A 263 -20.74 -27.58 19.49
N GLU A 264 -20.02 -26.47 19.59
CA GLU A 264 -18.78 -26.26 18.83
C GLU A 264 -17.64 -27.15 19.34
N ILE A 265 -17.51 -27.30 20.64
CA ILE A 265 -16.53 -28.21 21.25
C ILE A 265 -16.71 -29.65 20.73
N LYS A 266 -17.94 -30.13 20.65
CA LYS A 266 -18.26 -31.50 20.17
C LYS A 266 -17.88 -31.75 18.71
N LYS A 267 -17.74 -30.72 17.90
CA LYS A 267 -17.38 -30.80 16.49
C LYS A 267 -15.88 -30.86 16.25
N ARG A 268 -15.07 -30.66 17.30
CA ARG A 268 -13.62 -30.50 17.21
C ARG A 268 -12.90 -31.65 17.90
N VAL A 269 -11.69 -31.91 17.43
CA VAL A 269 -10.80 -32.85 18.12
C VAL A 269 -10.26 -32.17 19.38
N ASP A 270 -10.36 -32.83 20.50
CA ASP A 270 -10.03 -32.27 21.81
C ASP A 270 -8.54 -32.49 22.16
N PHE A 271 -7.77 -31.43 22.21
CA PHE A 271 -6.35 -31.39 22.56
C PHE A 271 -6.11 -30.70 23.93
N ARG A 272 -7.14 -30.35 24.68
CA ARG A 272 -7.02 -29.60 25.95
C ARG A 272 -6.22 -30.30 27.02
N ASN A 273 -6.09 -31.62 26.97
CA ASN A 273 -5.33 -32.40 27.94
C ASN A 273 -3.96 -32.83 27.37
N ILE A 274 -3.52 -32.26 26.27
CA ILE A 274 -2.23 -32.55 25.64
C ILE A 274 -1.32 -31.35 25.85
N THR A 275 -0.10 -31.62 26.34
CA THR A 275 0.91 -30.58 26.58
C THR A 275 1.08 -29.71 25.35
N THR A 276 0.72 -28.45 25.49
CA THR A 276 0.69 -27.46 24.42
C THR A 276 1.25 -26.14 24.91
N PHE A 277 2.05 -25.46 24.14
CA PHE A 277 2.62 -24.16 24.46
C PHE A 277 2.86 -23.29 23.23
N THR A 278 2.94 -21.98 23.44
CA THR A 278 3.33 -21.00 22.43
C THR A 278 4.76 -20.51 22.66
N ILE A 279 5.44 -20.03 21.60
CA ILE A 279 6.79 -19.43 21.69
C ILE A 279 6.80 -18.16 20.83
N ASP A 280 6.78 -17.00 21.48
CA ASP A 280 6.52 -15.71 20.86
C ASP A 280 7.56 -14.65 21.25
N PRO A 281 7.58 -13.47 20.57
CA PRO A 281 8.32 -12.30 21.04
C PRO A 281 7.90 -11.87 22.44
N ASP A 282 8.79 -11.17 23.17
CA ASP A 282 8.53 -10.73 24.55
C ASP A 282 7.32 -9.78 24.64
N ASP A 283 7.12 -8.95 23.61
CA ASP A 283 6.10 -7.91 23.48
C ASP A 283 4.82 -8.37 22.77
N ALA A 284 4.75 -9.61 22.29
CA ALA A 284 3.58 -10.15 21.59
C ALA A 284 2.38 -10.32 22.55
N LYS A 285 1.19 -10.04 22.02
CA LYS A 285 -0.12 -10.26 22.65
C LYS A 285 -1.03 -11.16 21.80
N ASP A 286 -0.72 -11.28 20.54
CA ASP A 286 -1.37 -12.04 19.48
C ASP A 286 -0.63 -13.36 19.26
N PHE A 287 -0.96 -14.38 20.06
CA PHE A 287 -0.36 -15.71 19.96
C PHE A 287 -1.13 -16.49 18.90
N ASP A 288 -0.60 -16.54 17.68
CA ASP A 288 -1.29 -17.12 16.52
C ASP A 288 -1.05 -18.62 16.39
N ASP A 289 0.10 -19.13 16.89
CA ASP A 289 0.49 -20.52 16.76
C ASP A 289 0.92 -21.15 18.10
N ALA A 290 0.59 -22.44 18.24
CA ALA A 290 0.98 -23.25 19.39
C ALA A 290 1.47 -24.62 18.92
N LEU A 291 2.32 -25.23 19.72
CA LEU A 291 2.89 -26.56 19.47
C LEU A 291 2.50 -27.53 20.57
N SER A 292 2.14 -28.76 20.16
CA SER A 292 1.96 -29.89 21.07
C SER A 292 2.84 -31.09 20.71
N LEU A 293 3.20 -31.87 21.70
CA LEU A 293 3.99 -33.09 21.50
C LEU A 293 3.45 -34.23 22.35
N VAL A 294 3.27 -35.38 21.73
CA VAL A 294 2.97 -36.65 22.40
C VAL A 294 3.92 -37.73 21.87
N THR A 295 4.49 -38.52 22.78
CA THR A 295 5.21 -39.75 22.41
C THR A 295 4.22 -40.91 22.29
N LEU A 296 4.14 -41.51 21.09
CA LEU A 296 3.23 -42.60 20.79
C LEU A 296 3.81 -43.96 21.28
N GLU A 297 2.95 -44.95 21.46
CA GLU A 297 3.34 -46.30 21.90
C GLU A 297 4.34 -46.99 20.94
N ASN A 298 4.28 -46.66 19.65
CA ASN A 298 5.20 -47.16 18.63
C ASN A 298 6.56 -46.46 18.61
N GLY A 299 6.78 -45.53 19.54
CA GLY A 299 8.01 -44.73 19.68
C GLY A 299 8.16 -43.58 18.70
N ASN A 300 7.15 -43.30 17.87
CA ASN A 300 7.04 -42.11 17.05
C ASN A 300 6.53 -40.94 17.89
N TYR A 301 6.58 -39.76 17.34
CA TYR A 301 6.05 -38.54 17.95
C TYR A 301 4.79 -38.07 17.19
N GLN A 302 3.76 -37.70 17.92
CA GLN A 302 2.66 -36.93 17.38
C GLN A 302 2.94 -35.45 17.69
N ILE A 303 3.08 -34.64 16.65
CA ILE A 303 3.28 -33.18 16.75
C ILE A 303 2.04 -32.49 16.23
N GLY A 304 1.45 -31.64 17.06
CA GLY A 304 0.41 -30.71 16.64
C GLY A 304 1.01 -29.32 16.39
N VAL A 305 0.69 -28.76 15.25
CA VAL A 305 0.89 -27.33 14.94
C VAL A 305 -0.49 -26.71 14.88
N HIS A 306 -0.82 -25.90 15.85
CA HIS A 306 -2.15 -25.36 16.07
C HIS A 306 -2.15 -23.88 15.71
N ILE A 307 -2.98 -23.48 14.75
CA ILE A 307 -3.16 -22.07 14.37
C ILE A 307 -4.54 -21.60 14.81
N ALA A 308 -4.63 -20.39 15.34
CA ALA A 308 -5.88 -19.79 15.77
C ALA A 308 -6.96 -19.86 14.67
N ASP A 309 -8.14 -20.42 14.96
CA ASP A 309 -9.24 -20.53 13.99
C ASP A 309 -10.00 -19.20 13.91
N VAL A 310 -9.33 -18.19 13.35
CA VAL A 310 -9.90 -16.85 13.13
C VAL A 310 -11.18 -16.92 12.29
N THR A 311 -11.27 -17.91 11.38
CA THR A 311 -12.42 -18.06 10.48
C THR A 311 -13.72 -18.48 11.19
N HIS A 312 -13.61 -18.98 12.42
CA HIS A 312 -14.78 -19.23 13.25
C HIS A 312 -15.46 -17.93 13.68
N TYR A 313 -14.68 -16.89 13.97
CA TYR A 313 -15.16 -15.62 14.50
C TYR A 313 -15.38 -14.58 13.40
N VAL A 314 -14.50 -14.51 12.42
CA VAL A 314 -14.59 -13.59 11.26
C VAL A 314 -15.24 -14.31 10.10
N GLN A 315 -16.54 -14.13 9.96
CA GLN A 315 -17.30 -14.78 8.90
C GLN A 315 -17.19 -14.01 7.57
N PRO A 316 -17.14 -14.70 6.42
CA PRO A 316 -17.05 -14.06 5.12
C PRO A 316 -18.15 -13.02 4.87
N LYS A 317 -17.79 -11.88 4.28
CA LYS A 317 -18.69 -10.78 3.91
C LYS A 317 -19.22 -9.93 5.08
N THR A 318 -18.82 -10.19 6.31
CA THR A 318 -19.07 -9.28 7.46
C THR A 318 -18.31 -7.96 7.27
N ASN A 319 -18.58 -6.96 8.08
CA ASN A 319 -17.83 -5.70 7.98
C ASN A 319 -16.39 -5.89 8.46
N ILE A 320 -16.16 -6.70 9.49
CA ILE A 320 -14.82 -7.06 9.96
C ILE A 320 -14.01 -7.78 8.86
N ASP A 321 -14.63 -8.72 8.12
CA ASP A 321 -13.97 -9.41 7.00
C ASP A 321 -13.57 -8.44 5.89
N LYS A 322 -14.46 -7.51 5.52
CA LYS A 322 -14.17 -6.48 4.52
C LYS A 322 -13.03 -5.57 4.92
N GLU A 323 -13.01 -5.12 6.18
CA GLU A 323 -11.93 -4.29 6.72
C GLU A 323 -10.62 -5.06 6.76
N ALA A 324 -10.64 -6.34 7.17
CA ALA A 324 -9.47 -7.19 7.18
C ALA A 324 -8.89 -7.41 5.77
N ILE A 325 -9.74 -7.57 4.75
CA ILE A 325 -9.33 -7.65 3.33
C ILE A 325 -8.68 -6.34 2.88
N GLU A 326 -9.24 -5.20 3.28
CA GLU A 326 -8.70 -3.88 2.92
C GLU A 326 -7.34 -3.62 3.59
N ARG A 327 -7.19 -3.98 4.87
CA ARG A 327 -5.91 -3.88 5.60
C ARG A 327 -4.87 -4.88 5.11
N ALA A 328 -5.29 -6.05 4.70
CA ALA A 328 -4.50 -7.17 4.18
C ALA A 328 -3.47 -7.77 5.14
N THR A 329 -2.91 -7.01 6.08
CA THR A 329 -1.87 -7.44 7.04
C THR A 329 -1.86 -6.57 8.28
N SER A 330 -1.28 -7.08 9.36
CA SER A 330 -0.88 -6.24 10.50
C SER A 330 0.46 -5.56 10.19
N VAL A 331 0.59 -4.29 10.58
CA VAL A 331 1.81 -3.50 10.37
C VAL A 331 2.46 -3.19 11.72
N TYR A 332 3.70 -3.61 11.89
CA TYR A 332 4.47 -3.43 13.12
C TYR A 332 5.36 -2.20 12.98
N LEU A 333 5.10 -1.16 13.76
CA LEU A 333 5.94 0.01 13.92
C LEU A 333 6.91 -0.18 15.08
N VAL A 334 7.69 0.84 15.35
CA VAL A 334 8.72 0.78 16.39
C VAL A 334 8.12 0.62 17.80
N ASP A 335 7.00 1.29 18.07
CA ASP A 335 6.35 1.41 19.38
C ASP A 335 4.93 0.84 19.43
N ARG A 336 4.36 0.50 18.28
CA ARG A 336 2.96 0.03 18.20
C ARG A 336 2.71 -0.89 17.02
N VAL A 337 1.58 -1.58 17.07
CA VAL A 337 1.07 -2.40 15.95
C VAL A 337 -0.20 -1.76 15.41
N VAL A 338 -0.33 -1.70 14.10
CA VAL A 338 -1.59 -1.44 13.40
C VAL A 338 -2.15 -2.79 12.98
N PRO A 339 -3.08 -3.37 13.76
CA PRO A 339 -3.49 -4.74 13.54
C PRO A 339 -4.46 -4.88 12.35
N MET A 340 -4.42 -6.04 11.69
CA MET A 340 -5.36 -6.39 10.62
C MET A 340 -6.78 -6.62 11.15
N LEU A 341 -6.89 -7.14 12.37
CA LEU A 341 -8.16 -7.40 13.07
C LEU A 341 -8.26 -6.54 14.33
N PRO A 342 -9.48 -6.15 14.77
CA PRO A 342 -9.67 -5.47 16.05
C PRO A 342 -8.97 -6.21 17.20
N GLU A 343 -8.37 -5.48 18.15
CA GLU A 343 -7.62 -6.06 19.27
C GLU A 343 -8.44 -7.07 20.08
N ARG A 344 -9.74 -6.86 20.18
CA ARG A 344 -10.67 -7.83 20.80
C ARG A 344 -10.53 -9.23 20.20
N LEU A 345 -10.30 -9.32 18.90
CA LEU A 345 -10.09 -10.60 18.22
C LEU A 345 -8.61 -11.01 18.27
N SER A 346 -7.70 -10.16 17.81
CA SER A 346 -6.28 -10.53 17.68
C SER A 346 -5.60 -10.81 19.01
N ASN A 347 -5.84 -10.00 20.06
CA ASN A 347 -5.13 -10.10 21.32
C ASN A 347 -5.86 -10.93 22.40
N PHE A 348 -7.16 -11.22 22.18
CA PHE A 348 -7.98 -11.89 23.19
C PHE A 348 -8.67 -13.16 22.68
N ILE A 349 -9.68 -13.03 21.81
CA ILE A 349 -10.54 -14.18 21.45
C ILE A 349 -9.74 -15.21 20.65
N CYS A 350 -9.01 -14.80 19.62
CA CYS A 350 -8.23 -15.69 18.78
C CYS A 350 -6.86 -16.04 19.35
N SER A 351 -6.25 -15.15 20.15
CA SER A 351 -4.93 -15.37 20.73
C SER A 351 -4.89 -16.62 21.61
N LEU A 352 -3.93 -17.51 21.35
CA LEU A 352 -3.78 -18.82 22.04
C LEU A 352 -3.18 -18.65 23.44
N ARG A 353 -3.84 -17.86 24.27
CA ARG A 353 -3.40 -17.49 25.61
C ARG A 353 -3.35 -18.71 26.53
N PRO A 354 -2.36 -18.78 27.43
CA PRO A 354 -2.23 -19.91 28.37
C PRO A 354 -3.42 -20.02 29.35
N ASN A 355 -3.78 -21.25 29.65
CA ASN A 355 -4.87 -21.63 30.57
C ASN A 355 -6.27 -21.18 30.09
N GLU A 356 -6.45 -20.99 28.79
CA GLU A 356 -7.73 -20.67 28.18
C GLU A 356 -8.05 -21.66 27.05
N ASP A 357 -9.30 -22.11 26.98
CA ASP A 357 -9.76 -22.92 25.83
C ASP A 357 -9.79 -22.07 24.56
N LYS A 358 -9.13 -22.54 23.51
CA LYS A 358 -9.02 -21.82 22.24
C LYS A 358 -9.34 -22.72 21.06
N LEU A 359 -10.04 -22.14 20.09
CA LEU A 359 -10.36 -22.81 18.83
C LEU A 359 -9.19 -22.69 17.87
N THR A 360 -8.78 -23.83 17.31
CA THR A 360 -7.65 -23.91 16.40
C THR A 360 -7.97 -24.72 15.14
N TYR A 361 -7.20 -24.47 14.10
CA TYR A 361 -7.07 -25.29 12.90
C TYR A 361 -5.68 -25.91 12.96
N SER A 362 -5.61 -27.23 13.07
CA SER A 362 -4.36 -27.90 13.45
C SER A 362 -3.91 -28.89 12.41
N ALA A 363 -2.61 -28.85 12.09
CA ALA A 363 -1.94 -29.93 11.39
C ALA A 363 -1.29 -30.86 12.41
N ILE A 364 -1.71 -32.11 12.39
CA ILE A 364 -1.29 -33.15 13.33
C ILE A 364 -0.45 -34.15 12.55
N PHE A 365 0.83 -34.29 12.91
CA PHE A 365 1.80 -35.13 12.22
C PHE A 365 2.21 -36.31 13.07
N GLU A 366 2.25 -37.50 12.53
CA GLU A 366 3.03 -38.60 13.08
C GLU A 366 4.42 -38.61 12.46
N ILE A 367 5.45 -38.48 13.32
CA ILE A 367 6.83 -38.27 12.89
C ILE A 367 7.77 -39.25 13.59
N ARG A 368 8.64 -39.86 12.80
CA ARG A 368 9.70 -40.69 13.34
C ARG A 368 10.87 -39.88 13.92
N LYS A 369 11.69 -40.52 14.77
CA LYS A 369 12.92 -39.93 15.33
C LYS A 369 13.91 -39.39 14.29
N ASP A 370 13.87 -39.88 13.05
CA ASP A 370 14.68 -39.40 11.93
C ASP A 370 14.03 -38.21 11.19
N ALA A 371 12.96 -37.64 11.73
CA ALA A 371 12.16 -36.57 11.15
C ALA A 371 11.58 -36.94 9.78
N LYS A 372 11.09 -38.17 9.63
CA LYS A 372 10.28 -38.58 8.48
C LYS A 372 8.82 -38.60 8.91
N VAL A 373 7.96 -37.92 8.17
CA VAL A 373 6.50 -37.98 8.35
C VAL A 373 6.01 -39.37 7.95
N VAL A 374 5.23 -39.98 8.80
CA VAL A 374 4.55 -41.25 8.59
C VAL A 374 3.14 -41.02 8.12
N ASP A 375 2.44 -40.11 8.81
CA ASP A 375 1.06 -39.72 8.55
C ASP A 375 0.82 -38.27 8.96
N PHE A 376 -0.18 -37.63 8.38
CA PHE A 376 -0.65 -36.31 8.81
C PHE A 376 -2.12 -36.11 8.52
N LYS A 377 -2.75 -35.24 9.30
CA LYS A 377 -4.13 -34.80 9.08
C LYS A 377 -4.28 -33.36 9.53
N VAL A 378 -5.25 -32.69 8.91
CA VAL A 378 -5.60 -31.30 9.21
C VAL A 378 -7.03 -31.26 9.69
N GLU A 379 -7.23 -30.78 10.91
CA GLU A 379 -8.52 -30.85 11.60
C GLU A 379 -8.81 -29.58 12.40
N LYS A 380 -10.10 -29.31 12.60
CA LYS A 380 -10.52 -28.32 13.60
C LYS A 380 -10.37 -28.90 14.97
N THR A 381 -9.62 -28.22 15.82
CA THR A 381 -9.31 -28.69 17.17
C THR A 381 -9.72 -27.64 18.22
N ILE A 382 -9.72 -28.05 19.47
CA ILE A 382 -9.76 -27.17 20.62
C ILE A 382 -8.55 -27.49 21.50
N ILE A 383 -7.80 -26.49 21.89
CA ILE A 383 -6.61 -26.59 22.72
C ILE A 383 -6.80 -25.80 24.02
N ASN A 384 -5.98 -26.14 25.03
CA ASN A 384 -5.73 -25.29 26.17
C ASN A 384 -4.21 -25.22 26.36
N SER A 385 -3.61 -24.07 26.08
CA SER A 385 -2.16 -23.90 26.14
C SER A 385 -1.70 -23.88 27.59
N ASP A 386 -0.74 -24.73 27.95
CA ASP A 386 -0.20 -24.82 29.32
C ASP A 386 0.72 -23.63 29.63
N LYS A 387 1.42 -23.11 28.61
CA LYS A 387 2.43 -22.08 28.81
C LYS A 387 2.66 -21.21 27.58
N ARG A 388 2.90 -19.94 27.83
CA ARG A 388 3.51 -19.03 26.88
C ARG A 388 5.00 -18.90 27.16
N PHE A 389 5.86 -19.28 26.23
CA PHE A 389 7.28 -18.97 26.25
C PHE A 389 7.58 -17.70 25.45
N THR A 390 8.60 -16.96 25.86
CA THR A 390 9.29 -16.07 24.95
C THR A 390 10.40 -16.83 24.23
N TYR A 391 10.82 -16.36 23.05
CA TYR A 391 11.98 -16.96 22.37
C TYR A 391 13.20 -17.05 23.27
N ASN A 392 13.42 -16.03 24.11
CA ASN A 392 14.53 -15.99 25.07
C ASN A 392 14.38 -17.04 26.13
N ASN A 393 13.21 -17.16 26.77
CA ASN A 393 12.98 -18.13 27.86
C ASN A 393 13.06 -19.57 27.34
N ALA A 394 12.48 -19.84 26.16
CA ALA A 394 12.58 -21.16 25.56
C ALA A 394 14.04 -21.52 25.21
N GLN A 395 14.82 -20.55 24.70
CA GLN A 395 16.24 -20.77 24.44
C GLN A 395 17.03 -21.06 25.68
N GLU A 396 16.77 -20.33 26.78
CA GLU A 396 17.43 -20.62 28.09
C GLU A 396 17.16 -22.02 28.59
N VAL A 397 15.92 -22.53 28.45
CA VAL A 397 15.56 -23.90 28.83
C VAL A 397 16.36 -24.89 27.98
N LEU A 398 16.50 -24.69 26.70
CA LEU A 398 17.29 -25.55 25.82
C LEU A 398 18.79 -25.49 26.17
N ASP A 399 19.34 -24.31 26.41
CA ASP A 399 20.77 -24.11 26.69
C ASP A 399 21.18 -24.69 28.06
N LYS A 400 20.30 -24.56 29.06
CA LYS A 400 20.53 -25.10 30.42
C LYS A 400 20.30 -26.62 30.50
N GLY A 401 19.58 -27.20 29.56
CA GLY A 401 19.23 -28.62 29.54
C GLY A 401 18.23 -29.02 30.66
N VAL A 402 17.55 -28.03 31.23
CA VAL A 402 16.61 -28.22 32.34
C VAL A 402 15.60 -27.07 32.38
N GLY A 403 14.37 -27.38 32.77
CA GLY A 403 13.28 -26.40 32.90
C GLY A 403 11.93 -27.03 32.61
N GLU A 404 10.90 -26.23 32.70
CA GLU A 404 9.54 -26.66 32.40
C GLU A 404 9.41 -26.98 30.91
N PHE A 405 8.81 -28.14 30.57
CA PHE A 405 8.67 -28.66 29.20
C PHE A 405 10.00 -28.80 28.42
N TYR A 406 11.12 -29.04 29.13
CA TYR A 406 12.43 -29.25 28.50
C TYR A 406 12.44 -30.39 27.51
N ASP A 407 11.86 -31.55 27.88
CA ASP A 407 11.87 -32.75 27.04
C ASP A 407 11.10 -32.52 25.72
N GLU A 408 9.96 -31.85 25.80
CA GLU A 408 9.14 -31.47 24.64
C GLU A 408 9.89 -30.47 23.75
N LEU A 409 10.40 -29.37 24.33
CA LEU A 409 11.16 -28.36 23.62
C LEU A 409 12.40 -28.94 22.93
N ASN A 410 13.17 -29.77 23.64
CA ASN A 410 14.38 -30.38 23.11
C ASN A 410 14.07 -31.39 21.98
N THR A 411 13.00 -32.16 22.13
CA THR A 411 12.54 -33.09 21.10
C THR A 411 12.12 -32.34 19.84
N LEU A 412 11.26 -31.31 19.96
CA LEU A 412 10.83 -30.46 18.85
C LEU A 412 12.00 -29.76 18.17
N ASN A 413 12.93 -29.19 18.93
CA ASN A 413 14.12 -28.52 18.40
C ASN A 413 15.03 -29.49 17.62
N THR A 414 15.20 -30.71 18.16
CA THR A 414 15.99 -31.75 17.49
C THR A 414 15.37 -32.17 16.14
N LEU A 415 14.05 -32.30 16.11
CA LEU A 415 13.32 -32.64 14.89
C LEU A 415 13.37 -31.47 13.88
N ALA A 416 13.14 -30.23 14.34
CA ALA A 416 13.22 -29.03 13.52
C ALA A 416 14.61 -28.89 12.85
N LYS A 417 15.69 -29.11 13.60
CA LYS A 417 17.06 -29.11 13.04
C LYS A 417 17.26 -30.15 11.96
N LYS A 418 16.69 -31.36 12.12
CA LYS A 418 16.76 -32.41 11.08
C LYS A 418 15.95 -32.04 9.84
N ILE A 419 14.76 -31.45 10.04
CA ILE A 419 13.89 -30.96 8.95
C ILE A 419 14.61 -29.87 8.16
N ARG A 420 15.13 -28.85 8.85
CA ARG A 420 15.88 -27.74 8.28
C ARG A 420 17.06 -28.25 7.45
N LYS A 421 17.85 -29.15 8.00
CA LYS A 421 18.99 -29.78 7.27
C LYS A 421 18.54 -30.44 5.96
N LYS A 422 17.44 -31.22 5.99
CA LYS A 422 16.89 -31.87 4.79
C LYS A 422 16.43 -30.85 3.76
N ARG A 423 15.78 -29.76 4.19
CA ARG A 423 15.30 -28.67 3.33
C ARG A 423 16.45 -27.98 2.62
N PHE A 424 17.52 -27.62 3.33
CA PHE A 424 18.71 -27.02 2.74
C PHE A 424 19.44 -27.95 1.78
N THR A 425 19.53 -29.25 2.07
CA THR A 425 20.10 -30.23 1.15
C THR A 425 19.31 -30.33 -0.16
N LYS A 426 18.00 -29.99 -0.14
CA LYS A 426 17.15 -29.96 -1.34
C LYS A 426 17.19 -28.61 -2.09
N GLY A 427 18.03 -27.67 -1.69
CA GLY A 427 18.24 -26.41 -2.41
C GLY A 427 17.50 -25.17 -1.82
N ALA A 428 17.00 -25.25 -0.59
CA ALA A 428 16.47 -24.07 0.06
C ALA A 428 17.55 -22.99 0.24
N VAL A 429 17.20 -21.73 0.01
CA VAL A 429 18.10 -20.58 0.16
C VAL A 429 17.94 -19.99 1.57
N ASN A 430 19.05 -19.63 2.20
CA ASN A 430 19.07 -18.98 3.50
C ASN A 430 19.03 -17.46 3.30
N PHE A 431 17.95 -16.81 3.75
CA PHE A 431 17.78 -15.36 3.75
C PHE A 431 17.85 -14.82 5.19
N GLU A 432 18.96 -15.08 5.88
CA GLU A 432 19.14 -14.47 7.20
C GLU A 432 19.35 -12.95 7.04
N ARG A 433 18.39 -12.17 7.53
CA ARG A 433 18.50 -10.72 7.70
C ARG A 433 18.73 -10.42 9.16
N THR A 434 19.70 -9.57 9.45
CA THR A 434 19.85 -8.96 10.77
C THR A 434 18.69 -7.99 10.98
N GLU A 435 17.82 -8.28 11.92
CA GLU A 435 16.71 -7.40 12.30
C GLU A 435 17.21 -6.34 13.28
N ILE A 436 16.97 -5.08 12.95
CA ILE A 436 17.29 -3.94 13.85
C ILE A 436 16.06 -3.66 14.69
N LYS A 437 16.21 -3.70 16.03
CA LYS A 437 15.19 -3.27 16.99
C LYS A 437 15.65 -2.05 17.77
N PHE A 438 14.69 -1.30 18.29
CA PHE A 438 14.94 -0.11 19.09
C PHE A 438 14.62 -0.40 20.55
N ASN A 439 15.51 0.08 21.45
CA ASN A 439 15.17 0.22 22.85
C ASN A 439 14.40 1.53 23.03
N LEU A 440 13.22 1.47 23.58
CA LEU A 440 12.36 2.62 23.83
C LEU A 440 12.31 2.91 25.33
N ASP A 441 12.13 4.18 25.70
CA ASP A 441 11.72 4.55 27.06
C ASP A 441 10.20 4.40 27.24
N ASP A 442 9.71 4.68 28.46
CA ASP A 442 8.29 4.58 28.81
C ASP A 442 7.39 5.55 28.01
N ALA A 443 7.97 6.56 27.37
CA ALA A 443 7.29 7.51 26.49
C ALA A 443 7.38 7.12 25.00
N GLY A 444 7.94 5.94 24.67
CA GLY A 444 8.13 5.46 23.29
C GLY A 444 9.30 6.09 22.55
N LYS A 445 10.18 6.85 23.23
CA LYS A 445 11.31 7.51 22.59
C LYS A 445 12.49 6.53 22.45
N PRO A 446 13.09 6.43 21.25
CA PRO A 446 14.26 5.58 21.03
C PRO A 446 15.47 5.99 21.87
N LEU A 447 15.96 5.06 22.69
CA LEU A 447 17.17 5.18 23.50
C LEU A 447 18.41 4.62 22.77
N GLY A 448 18.23 3.68 21.88
CA GLY A 448 19.29 3.02 21.15
C GLY A 448 18.77 1.95 20.21
N VAL A 449 19.67 1.30 19.49
CA VAL A 449 19.37 0.20 18.60
C VAL A 449 20.12 -1.05 19.03
N PHE A 450 19.50 -2.22 18.81
CA PHE A 450 20.16 -3.50 18.98
C PHE A 450 19.82 -4.43 17.81
N PHE A 451 20.68 -5.40 17.63
CA PHE A 451 20.48 -6.41 16.59
C PHE A 451 19.87 -7.65 17.20
N LYS A 452 18.78 -8.12 16.61
CA LYS A 452 18.13 -9.35 17.02
C LYS A 452 18.74 -10.52 16.24
N ASP A 453 19.38 -11.42 16.98
CA ASP A 453 19.88 -12.67 16.38
C ASP A 453 18.78 -13.73 16.35
N SER A 454 18.69 -14.47 15.23
CA SER A 454 17.81 -15.64 15.12
C SER A 454 18.40 -16.79 15.94
N LYS A 455 17.63 -17.25 16.93
CA LYS A 455 17.98 -18.36 17.83
C LYS A 455 17.44 -19.69 17.32
N ASP A 456 17.81 -20.79 17.96
CA ASP A 456 17.27 -22.12 17.64
C ASP A 456 15.75 -22.18 17.82
N THR A 457 15.23 -21.48 18.83
CA THR A 457 13.78 -21.38 19.09
C THR A 457 13.01 -20.66 18.01
N ASN A 458 13.57 -19.61 17.41
CA ASN A 458 12.96 -18.97 16.24
C ASN A 458 12.89 -19.96 15.05
N ARG A 459 14.01 -20.64 14.79
CA ARG A 459 14.09 -21.64 13.71
C ARG A 459 13.17 -22.84 13.94
N LEU A 460 12.94 -23.22 15.21
CA LEU A 460 11.99 -24.28 15.56
C LEU A 460 10.58 -23.93 15.09
N ILE A 461 10.08 -22.75 15.45
CA ILE A 461 8.76 -22.28 15.04
C ILE A 461 8.68 -22.15 13.52
N GLU A 462 9.65 -21.47 12.90
CA GLU A 462 9.72 -21.32 11.43
C GLU A 462 9.61 -22.66 10.69
N GLU A 463 10.36 -23.67 11.10
CA GLU A 463 10.39 -24.96 10.40
C GLU A 463 9.09 -25.75 10.56
N LEU A 464 8.46 -25.71 11.73
CA LEU A 464 7.22 -26.44 11.99
C LEU A 464 6.02 -25.77 11.32
N CYS A 465 5.91 -24.44 11.40
CA CYS A 465 4.86 -23.69 10.72
C CYS A 465 5.01 -23.77 9.18
N PHE A 466 6.26 -23.68 8.66
CA PHE A 466 6.51 -23.87 7.24
C PHE A 466 6.12 -25.29 6.74
N TRP A 467 6.27 -26.28 7.60
CA TRP A 467 5.86 -27.65 7.29
C TRP A 467 4.35 -27.78 7.15
N GLN A 468 3.60 -27.15 8.03
CA GLN A 468 2.15 -27.11 7.94
C GLN A 468 1.69 -26.55 6.57
N ILE A 469 2.27 -25.42 6.15
CA ILE A 469 1.90 -24.78 4.88
C ILE A 469 2.16 -25.72 3.68
N ASN A 470 3.28 -26.42 3.68
CA ASN A 470 3.65 -27.31 2.55
C ASN A 470 2.83 -28.60 2.46
N MET A 471 2.10 -28.98 3.51
CA MET A 471 1.28 -30.18 3.54
C MET A 471 -0.21 -29.89 3.32
N LEU A 472 -0.61 -28.63 3.28
CA LEU A 472 -1.97 -28.26 2.89
C LEU A 472 -2.16 -28.59 1.40
N PRO A 473 -3.26 -29.26 0.99
CA PRO A 473 -3.55 -29.45 -0.42
C PRO A 473 -3.72 -28.09 -1.11
N SER A 474 -3.02 -27.94 -2.25
CA SER A 474 -3.08 -26.76 -3.13
C SER A 474 -4.46 -26.58 -3.76
#